data_c09dfbfecb91e3c69a09fb6165277cdb
#
_entry.id   c09dfbfecb91e3c69a09fb6165277cdb
#
_cell.length_a   1.000
_cell.length_b   1.000
_cell.length_c   1.000
_cell.angle_alpha   90.00
_cell.angle_beta   90.00
_cell.angle_gamma   90.00
#
_symmetry.space_group_name_H-M   'P 1'
#
loop_
_entity.id
_entity.type
_entity.pdbx_description
1 polymer ?
#
loop_
_entity_poly.entity_id
_entity_poly.type
_entity_poly.pdbx_seq_one_letter_code
_entity_poly.pdbx_strand_id
1 'polypeptide(L)'
;VELNNFGYLTKKGDKYYTYVNTEVKEEFVCDLGYEFRGKRYWHAYSTKQIESLRLLLLHLKDIYPKMDLVNGIPKLLKDGVSPNDAFEFNEDAYYARQFGLWSHTSVRKDKFDCFPQPELVEMLKNL
;
A
#
# COMPACT_ATOMS: atom_id res chain seq x y z
N VAL A 1 -6.94 -6.83 -6.85
CA VAL A 1 -6.92 -5.46 -7.41
C VAL A 1 -5.48 -4.98 -7.49
N GLU A 2 -5.13 -4.35 -8.57
CA GLU A 2 -3.80 -3.82 -8.80
C GLU A 2 -3.87 -2.30 -9.01
N LEU A 3 -3.01 -1.56 -8.29
CA LEU A 3 -2.89 -0.11 -8.45
C LEU A 3 -1.70 0.17 -9.36
N ASN A 4 -1.95 0.80 -10.49
CA ASN A 4 -0.91 1.17 -11.44
C ASN A 4 0.01 2.24 -10.84
N ASN A 5 1.31 1.92 -10.70
CA ASN A 5 2.28 2.79 -10.03
C ASN A 5 3.70 2.34 -10.40
N PHE A 6 4.64 3.27 -10.46
CA PHE A 6 6.04 2.95 -10.75
C PHE A 6 6.78 2.30 -9.57
N GLY A 7 6.22 2.34 -8.37
CA GLY A 7 6.84 1.75 -7.19
C GLY A 7 7.94 2.62 -6.59
N TYR A 8 8.99 1.99 -6.09
CA TYR A 8 10.06 2.72 -5.42
C TYR A 8 10.88 3.57 -6.38
N LEU A 9 11.43 4.67 -5.84
CA LEU A 9 12.25 5.61 -6.57
C LEU A 9 13.63 5.72 -5.92
N THR A 10 14.63 5.99 -6.75
CA THR A 10 15.98 6.29 -6.30
C THR A 10 16.23 7.78 -6.43
N LYS A 11 16.63 8.43 -5.34
CA LYS A 11 17.01 9.85 -5.36
C LYS A 11 18.47 9.97 -5.78
N LYS A 12 18.72 10.79 -6.80
CA LYS A 12 20.06 11.12 -7.28
C LYS A 12 20.18 12.64 -7.35
N GLY A 13 20.92 13.24 -6.40
CA GLY A 13 20.95 14.69 -6.23
C GLY A 13 19.57 15.17 -5.77
N ASP A 14 18.96 16.06 -6.54
CA ASP A 14 17.63 16.61 -6.29
C ASP A 14 16.54 16.00 -7.17
N LYS A 15 16.86 14.91 -7.90
CA LYS A 15 15.96 14.25 -8.83
C LYS A 15 15.67 12.82 -8.40
N TYR A 16 14.51 12.29 -8.86
CA TYR A 16 14.01 10.97 -8.50
C TYR A 16 13.82 10.13 -9.76
N TYR A 17 14.21 8.86 -9.71
CA TYR A 17 14.19 7.95 -10.86
C TYR A 17 13.54 6.61 -10.51
N THR A 18 12.77 6.06 -11.47
CA THR A 18 12.20 4.72 -11.35
C THR A 18 13.31 3.66 -11.48
N TYR A 19 12.94 2.40 -11.21
CA TYR A 19 13.88 1.27 -11.37
C TYR A 19 14.36 1.08 -12.82
N VAL A 20 13.64 1.61 -13.80
CA VAL A 20 14.07 1.63 -15.20
C VAL A 20 14.71 2.97 -15.60
N ASN A 21 15.10 3.76 -14.60
CA ASN A 21 15.86 5.00 -14.74
C ASN A 21 15.10 6.12 -15.46
N THR A 22 13.77 6.15 -15.32
CA THR A 22 12.92 7.25 -15.81
C THR A 22 12.74 8.29 -14.72
N GLU A 23 12.96 9.57 -15.02
CA GLU A 23 12.77 10.63 -14.04
C GLU A 23 11.31 10.82 -13.67
N VAL A 24 11.03 11.00 -12.39
CA VAL A 24 9.71 11.32 -11.84
C VAL A 24 9.79 12.70 -11.19
N LYS A 25 8.86 13.59 -11.55
CA LYS A 25 8.80 14.94 -10.99
C LYS A 25 8.51 14.89 -9.49
N GLU A 26 9.13 15.79 -8.73
CA GLU A 26 9.00 15.87 -7.28
C GLU A 26 7.54 15.91 -6.79
N GLU A 27 6.66 16.56 -7.53
CA GLU A 27 5.22 16.64 -7.20
C GLU A 27 4.52 15.27 -7.16
N PHE A 28 5.11 14.24 -7.79
CA PHE A 28 4.57 12.88 -7.83
C PHE A 28 5.36 11.93 -6.93
N VAL A 29 6.19 12.43 -6.04
CA VAL A 29 7.02 11.65 -5.14
C VAL A 29 6.43 11.64 -3.75
N CYS A 30 6.32 10.45 -3.16
CA CYS A 30 6.04 10.27 -1.76
C CYS A 30 7.33 9.96 -1.01
N ASP A 31 7.71 10.82 -0.09
CA ASP A 31 8.78 10.56 0.86
C ASP A 31 8.14 10.05 2.15
N LEU A 32 8.34 8.76 2.45
CA LEU A 32 7.78 8.18 3.66
C LEU A 32 8.42 8.71 4.93
N GLY A 33 9.62 9.31 4.84
CA GLY A 33 10.36 9.73 6.02
C GLY A 33 11.05 8.57 6.75
N TYR A 34 10.85 7.35 6.33
CA TYR A 34 11.49 6.13 6.82
C TYR A 34 11.54 5.12 5.67
N GLU A 35 12.28 4.04 5.86
CA GLU A 35 12.37 2.99 4.83
C GLU A 35 11.28 1.94 5.02
N PHE A 36 10.57 1.63 3.93
CA PHE A 36 9.71 0.47 3.81
C PHE A 36 10.37 -0.46 2.79
N ARG A 37 10.70 -1.68 3.21
CA ARG A 37 11.44 -2.66 2.39
C ARG A 37 12.72 -2.09 1.79
N GLY A 38 13.44 -1.30 2.59
CA GLY A 38 14.71 -0.70 2.20
C GLY A 38 14.60 0.51 1.30
N LYS A 39 13.39 1.03 1.07
CA LYS A 39 13.14 2.15 0.15
C LYS A 39 12.36 3.25 0.84
N ARG A 40 12.82 4.48 0.70
CA ARG A 40 12.20 5.66 1.33
C ARG A 40 11.31 6.45 0.38
N TYR A 41 11.71 6.54 -0.89
CA TYR A 41 11.02 7.36 -1.89
C TYR A 41 10.19 6.49 -2.81
N TRP A 42 8.98 6.92 -3.11
CA TRP A 42 8.01 6.15 -3.87
C TRP A 42 7.25 7.03 -4.84
N HIS A 43 6.83 6.45 -5.96
CA HIS A 43 5.88 7.11 -6.84
C HIS A 43 4.55 7.18 -6.11
N ALA A 44 4.02 8.40 -5.88
CA ALA A 44 2.78 8.58 -5.11
C ALA A 44 1.57 8.02 -5.86
N TYR A 45 0.70 7.34 -5.12
CA TYR A 45 -0.67 7.09 -5.61
C TYR A 45 -1.41 8.40 -5.65
N SER A 46 -2.18 8.64 -6.72
CA SER A 46 -3.00 9.85 -6.80
C SER A 46 -4.19 9.78 -5.85
N THR A 47 -4.72 10.93 -5.46
CA THR A 47 -5.95 11.01 -4.67
C THR A 47 -7.10 10.29 -5.36
N LYS A 48 -7.18 10.40 -6.68
CA LYS A 48 -8.21 9.72 -7.48
C LYS A 48 -8.06 8.20 -7.46
N GLN A 49 -6.82 7.69 -7.50
CA GLN A 49 -6.58 6.25 -7.40
C GLN A 49 -7.03 5.70 -6.05
N ILE A 50 -6.70 6.39 -4.97
CA ILE A 50 -7.06 5.96 -3.61
C ILE A 50 -8.58 6.01 -3.43
N GLU A 51 -9.23 7.06 -3.87
CA GLU A 51 -10.69 7.18 -3.80
C GLU A 51 -11.38 6.13 -4.67
N SER A 52 -10.88 5.89 -5.87
CA SER A 52 -11.41 4.85 -6.75
C SER A 52 -11.26 3.45 -6.14
N LEU A 53 -10.13 3.19 -5.47
CA LEU A 53 -9.93 1.93 -4.75
C LEU A 53 -10.94 1.79 -3.63
N ARG A 54 -11.17 2.84 -2.84
CA ARG A 54 -12.17 2.83 -1.77
C ARG A 54 -13.55 2.47 -2.30
N LEU A 55 -13.97 3.14 -3.35
CA LEU A 55 -15.28 2.89 -3.98
C LEU A 55 -15.38 1.47 -4.55
N LEU A 56 -14.32 0.99 -5.18
CA LEU A 56 -14.27 -0.37 -5.71
C LEU A 56 -14.40 -1.41 -4.60
N LEU A 57 -13.66 -1.24 -3.50
CA LEU A 57 -13.72 -2.17 -2.37
C LEU A 57 -15.11 -2.21 -1.76
N LEU A 58 -15.75 -1.05 -1.57
CA LEU A 58 -17.12 -0.98 -1.05
C LEU A 58 -18.12 -1.62 -2.01
N HIS A 59 -17.95 -1.41 -3.32
CA HIS A 59 -18.80 -2.04 -4.33
C HIS A 59 -18.64 -3.56 -4.34
N LEU A 60 -17.41 -4.05 -4.27
CA LEU A 60 -17.14 -5.49 -4.19
C LEU A 60 -17.74 -6.11 -2.93
N LYS A 61 -17.68 -5.40 -1.79
CA LYS A 61 -18.29 -5.85 -0.55
C LYS A 61 -19.82 -5.96 -0.68
N ASP A 62 -20.44 -5.05 -1.42
CA ASP A 62 -21.87 -5.06 -1.69
C ASP A 62 -22.28 -6.29 -2.52
N ILE A 63 -21.48 -6.59 -3.57
CA ILE A 63 -21.71 -7.76 -4.44
C ILE A 63 -21.38 -9.07 -3.71
N TYR A 64 -20.31 -9.08 -2.93
CA TYR A 64 -19.81 -10.25 -2.22
C TYR A 64 -19.84 -10.01 -0.71
N PRO A 65 -21.01 -10.19 -0.05
CA PRO A 65 -21.15 -9.82 1.37
C PRO A 65 -20.19 -10.57 2.32
N LYS A 66 -19.66 -11.72 1.91
CA LYS A 66 -18.69 -12.49 2.71
C LYS A 66 -17.27 -11.92 2.63
N MET A 67 -17.02 -10.98 1.73
CA MET A 67 -15.71 -10.32 1.63
C MET A 67 -15.44 -9.54 2.92
N ASP A 68 -14.25 -9.70 3.47
CA ASP A 68 -13.86 -9.08 4.74
C ASP A 68 -12.99 -7.84 4.49
N LEU A 69 -13.53 -6.66 4.76
CA LEU A 69 -12.80 -5.38 4.70
C LEU A 69 -12.39 -4.87 6.08
N VAL A 70 -12.71 -5.62 7.14
CA VAL A 70 -12.44 -5.21 8.53
C VAL A 70 -11.10 -5.74 9.02
N ASN A 71 -10.88 -7.03 8.81
CA ASN A 71 -9.64 -7.70 9.25
C ASN A 71 -8.50 -7.48 8.25
N GLY A 72 -7.30 -7.92 8.61
CA GLY A 72 -6.11 -7.70 7.82
C GLY A 72 -5.46 -6.36 8.14
N ILE A 73 -4.97 -5.66 7.14
CA ILE A 73 -4.29 -4.37 7.32
C ILE A 73 -5.18 -3.34 8.02
N PRO A 74 -6.47 -3.16 7.66
CA PRO A 74 -7.32 -2.19 8.36
C PRO A 74 -7.37 -2.42 9.87
N LYS A 75 -7.53 -3.67 10.31
CA LYS A 75 -7.55 -3.98 11.74
C LYS A 75 -6.22 -3.73 12.41
N LEU A 76 -5.12 -4.13 11.80
CA LEU A 76 -3.78 -3.88 12.33
C LEU A 76 -3.55 -2.39 12.56
N LEU A 77 -3.94 -1.56 11.60
CA LEU A 77 -3.80 -0.10 11.73
C LEU A 77 -4.68 0.46 12.85
N LYS A 78 -5.91 -0.01 13.00
CA LYS A 78 -6.81 0.40 14.08
C LYS A 78 -6.30 -0.03 15.45
N ASP A 79 -5.63 -1.16 15.52
CA ASP A 79 -5.04 -1.68 16.75
C ASP A 79 -3.71 -1.00 17.12
N GLY A 80 -3.27 -0.01 16.34
CA GLY A 80 -2.08 0.77 16.63
C GLY A 80 -0.78 0.22 16.07
N VAL A 81 -0.85 -0.81 15.22
CA VAL A 81 0.34 -1.30 14.50
C VAL A 81 0.83 -0.22 13.54
N SER A 82 2.14 0.01 13.50
CA SER A 82 2.70 1.01 12.60
C SER A 82 2.39 0.67 11.14
N PRO A 83 2.22 1.67 10.25
CA PRO A 83 1.99 1.40 8.83
C PRO A 83 3.06 0.50 8.20
N ASN A 84 4.32 0.71 8.57
CA ASN A 84 5.43 -0.11 8.08
C ASN A 84 5.22 -1.59 8.42
N ASP A 85 4.89 -1.87 9.68
CA ASP A 85 4.67 -3.25 10.13
C ASP A 85 3.35 -3.83 9.63
N ALA A 86 2.30 -3.03 9.54
CA ALA A 86 0.99 -3.47 9.06
C ALA A 86 1.04 -3.92 7.58
N PHE A 87 1.91 -3.30 6.77
CA PHE A 87 2.06 -3.64 5.35
C PHE A 87 3.15 -4.69 5.10
N GLU A 88 3.88 -5.10 6.13
CA GLU A 88 4.97 -6.07 5.97
C GLU A 88 4.42 -7.50 5.85
N PHE A 89 5.30 -8.45 5.50
CA PHE A 89 4.95 -9.85 5.37
C PHE A 89 4.26 -10.37 6.63
N ASN A 90 3.15 -11.07 6.44
CA ASN A 90 2.32 -11.59 7.53
C ASN A 90 2.05 -13.08 7.29
N GLU A 91 2.46 -13.92 8.23
CA GLU A 91 2.33 -15.37 8.09
C GLU A 91 0.86 -15.82 8.05
N ASP A 92 -0.03 -15.15 8.79
CA ASP A 92 -1.45 -15.51 8.78
C ASP A 92 -2.08 -15.20 7.42
N ALA A 93 -1.64 -14.13 6.75
CA ALA A 93 -2.05 -13.84 5.37
C ALA A 93 -1.45 -14.87 4.39
N TYR A 94 -0.16 -15.17 4.53
CA TYR A 94 0.56 -16.09 3.63
C TYR A 94 -0.02 -17.50 3.68
N TYR A 95 -0.31 -18.03 4.87
CA TYR A 95 -0.87 -19.36 5.04
C TYR A 95 -2.40 -19.38 4.99
N ALA A 96 -3.04 -18.27 4.63
CA ALA A 96 -4.50 -18.14 4.58
C ALA A 96 -5.19 -18.53 5.89
N ARG A 97 -4.55 -18.24 7.02
CA ARG A 97 -5.10 -18.53 8.35
C ARG A 97 -6.07 -17.46 8.83
N GLN A 98 -6.00 -16.26 8.22
CA GLN A 98 -6.87 -15.14 8.56
C GLN A 98 -7.38 -14.46 7.30
N PHE A 99 -8.69 -14.38 7.15
CA PHE A 99 -9.33 -13.59 6.10
C PHE A 99 -9.23 -12.10 6.44
N GLY A 100 -9.21 -11.28 5.41
CA GLY A 100 -9.12 -9.84 5.56
C GLY A 100 -8.63 -9.17 4.29
N LEU A 101 -8.39 -7.88 4.40
CA LEU A 101 -7.82 -7.09 3.30
C LEU A 101 -6.31 -7.02 3.47
N TRP A 102 -5.60 -7.62 2.52
CA TRP A 102 -4.14 -7.74 2.54
C TRP A 102 -3.53 -7.11 1.30
N SER A 103 -2.27 -6.76 1.38
CA SER A 103 -1.47 -6.25 0.28
C SER A 103 -0.62 -7.37 -0.35
N HIS A 104 -0.10 -7.14 -1.53
CA HIS A 104 0.87 -8.04 -2.16
C HIS A 104 2.08 -8.28 -1.23
N THR A 105 2.51 -7.22 -0.54
CA THR A 105 3.60 -7.29 0.45
C THR A 105 3.29 -8.17 1.64
N SER A 106 2.02 -8.34 1.99
CA SER A 106 1.60 -9.21 3.10
C SER A 106 1.90 -10.68 2.82
N VAL A 107 1.84 -11.11 1.56
CA VAL A 107 1.96 -12.51 1.13
C VAL A 107 3.22 -12.81 0.33
N ARG A 108 4.00 -11.80 -0.03
CA ARG A 108 5.24 -11.97 -0.83
C ARG A 108 6.34 -11.06 -0.27
N LYS A 109 7.48 -11.66 0.05
CA LYS A 109 8.65 -10.90 0.55
C LYS A 109 9.39 -10.16 -0.56
N ASP A 110 9.20 -10.56 -1.81
CA ASP A 110 9.88 -10.02 -2.99
C ASP A 110 9.07 -8.93 -3.70
N LYS A 111 7.91 -8.54 -3.17
CA LYS A 111 7.06 -7.48 -3.75
C LYS A 111 7.16 -6.19 -2.95
N PHE A 112 6.90 -5.07 -3.62
CA PHE A 112 6.98 -3.73 -3.03
C PHE A 112 5.62 -3.03 -3.00
N ASP A 113 4.61 -3.55 -3.66
CA ASP A 113 3.27 -2.97 -3.73
C ASP A 113 2.31 -3.72 -2.78
N CYS A 114 1.42 -3.04 -2.11
CA CYS A 114 1.40 -1.58 -1.97
C CYS A 114 2.35 -1.13 -0.88
N PHE A 115 2.92 0.06 -1.04
CA PHE A 115 3.67 0.70 0.05
C PHE A 115 2.71 1.54 0.92
N PRO A 116 3.06 1.80 2.19
CA PRO A 116 2.17 2.48 3.13
C PRO A 116 2.16 4.00 2.98
N GLN A 117 1.73 4.50 1.81
CA GLN A 117 1.52 5.93 1.63
C GLN A 117 0.50 6.43 2.65
N PRO A 118 0.75 7.58 3.34
CA PRO A 118 -0.14 8.05 4.40
C PRO A 118 -1.62 8.14 4.00
N GLU A 119 -1.93 8.61 2.81
CA GLU A 119 -3.30 8.73 2.32
C GLU A 119 -3.96 7.36 2.11
N LEU A 120 -3.21 6.36 1.65
CA LEU A 120 -3.69 4.99 1.52
C LEU A 120 -3.93 4.36 2.90
N VAL A 121 -3.00 4.58 3.82
CA VAL A 121 -3.12 4.11 5.22
C VAL A 121 -4.38 4.67 5.86
N GLU A 122 -4.61 5.97 5.72
CA GLU A 122 -5.79 6.63 6.29
C GLU A 122 -7.09 6.09 5.69
N MET A 123 -7.12 5.87 4.38
CA MET A 123 -8.28 5.29 3.71
C MET A 123 -8.58 3.88 4.24
N LEU A 124 -7.57 3.02 4.33
CA LEU A 124 -7.75 1.65 4.82
C LEU A 124 -8.17 1.62 6.28
N LYS A 125 -7.65 2.51 7.10
CA LYS A 125 -7.98 2.60 8.51
C LYS A 125 -9.44 3.01 8.73
N ASN A 126 -10.01 3.78 7.82
CA ASN A 126 -11.38 4.29 7.92
C ASN A 126 -12.37 3.56 6.99
N LEU A 127 -11.95 2.47 6.41
CA LEU A 127 -12.78 1.67 5.50
C LEU A 127 -13.91 0.83 6.21
#